data_cf344027195de53c59b9124bb9d1abdf
#
_entry.id   cf344027195de53c59b9124bb9d1abdf
#
_cell.length_a   1.000
_cell.length_b   1.000
_cell.length_c   1.000
_cell.angle_alpha   90.00
_cell.angle_beta   90.00
_cell.angle_gamma   90.00
#
_symmetry.space_group_name_H-M   'P 1'
#
loop_
_entity.id
_entity.type
_entity.pdbx_description
1 polymer ?
#
loop_
_entity_poly.entity_id
_entity_poly.type
_entity_poly.pdbx_seq_one_letter_code
_entity_poly.pdbx_strand_id
1 'polypeptide(L)'
;MDKPEQSPGLLESMGNFIARKGRRAWLLTVTAKEQISPRMVRVKFSGSDLNELNWIRGQDVVLELPRADGSLSRRHYTIRNHDPEARMLAIDFVLHGEGASGPWLESLQPGDMVDAAGPRGHTYLRDADWHLFCGDETCLPGIAAMIEGLPKGARAVAFIEVDSEADAVPPDADADAVINWLFRNGKAPGPSTLLFNAIEGFALPEGAGFAYIIGETSNVRAIRHRLIERGLPRERIASEGYWRPGRIGGHDHI
;
A
#
# COMPACT_ATOMS: atom_id res chain seq x y z
N MET A 1 15.17 -44.38 -14.87
CA MET A 1 14.22 -43.34 -15.41
C MET A 1 13.58 -42.73 -14.19
N ASP A 2 14.24 -41.71 -13.64
CA ASP A 2 13.70 -40.93 -12.53
C ASP A 2 12.59 -40.00 -13.03
N LYS A 3 11.44 -40.10 -12.41
CA LYS A 3 10.36 -39.14 -12.63
C LYS A 3 10.80 -37.75 -12.08
N PRO A 4 10.60 -36.65 -12.78
CA PRO A 4 10.86 -35.33 -12.22
C PRO A 4 9.95 -35.14 -10.99
N GLU A 5 10.54 -34.82 -9.84
CA GLU A 5 9.85 -34.35 -8.65
C GLU A 5 8.99 -33.14 -9.06
N GLN A 6 7.69 -33.28 -8.94
CA GLN A 6 6.77 -32.15 -9.14
C GLN A 6 7.04 -31.17 -8.01
N SER A 7 7.40 -29.93 -8.37
CA SER A 7 7.44 -28.83 -7.43
C SER A 7 6.12 -28.76 -6.64
N PRO A 8 6.14 -28.53 -5.32
CA PRO A 8 4.93 -28.44 -4.53
C PRO A 8 4.00 -27.40 -5.15
N GLY A 9 2.73 -27.76 -5.32
CA GLY A 9 1.74 -26.89 -5.94
C GLY A 9 1.62 -25.56 -5.19
N LEU A 10 1.24 -24.48 -5.89
CA LEU A 10 1.05 -23.11 -5.34
C LEU A 10 0.30 -23.12 -4.00
N LEU A 11 -0.79 -23.91 -3.89
CA LEU A 11 -1.58 -24.07 -2.67
C LEU A 11 -0.79 -24.69 -1.49
N GLU A 12 0.17 -25.55 -1.77
CA GLU A 12 1.00 -26.19 -0.73
C GLU A 12 2.09 -25.26 -0.19
N SER A 13 2.66 -24.41 -1.04
CA SER A 13 3.61 -23.36 -0.66
C SER A 13 2.96 -22.31 0.22
N MET A 14 1.75 -21.86 -0.14
CA MET A 14 0.95 -20.90 0.62
C MET A 14 0.43 -21.51 1.93
N GLY A 15 -0.06 -22.75 1.92
CA GLY A 15 -0.46 -23.49 3.12
C GLY A 15 0.64 -23.54 4.17
N ASN A 16 1.88 -23.78 3.77
CA ASN A 16 3.05 -23.75 4.64
C ASN A 16 3.41 -22.35 5.18
N PHE A 17 3.20 -21.30 4.38
CA PHE A 17 3.41 -19.92 4.81
C PHE A 17 2.37 -19.45 5.84
N ILE A 18 1.11 -19.84 5.64
CA ILE A 18 -0.03 -19.49 6.48
C ILE A 18 0.05 -20.22 7.81
N ALA A 19 0.28 -21.53 7.80
CA ALA A 19 0.41 -22.35 8.99
C ALA A 19 1.52 -21.85 9.93
N ARG A 20 2.61 -21.31 9.39
CA ARG A 20 3.71 -20.73 10.18
C ARG A 20 3.39 -19.41 10.87
N LYS A 21 2.34 -18.67 10.47
CA LYS A 21 2.03 -17.31 10.98
C LYS A 21 0.58 -17.08 11.39
N GLY A 22 -0.27 -18.11 11.39
CA GLY A 22 -1.69 -18.01 11.81
C GLY A 22 -2.51 -17.04 10.93
N ARG A 23 -2.14 -16.87 9.66
CA ARG A 23 -2.82 -15.97 8.70
C ARG A 23 -3.82 -16.75 7.87
N ARG A 24 -4.88 -16.07 7.42
CA ARG A 24 -5.83 -16.64 6.48
C ARG A 24 -5.31 -16.50 5.04
N ALA A 25 -5.51 -17.54 4.24
CA ALA A 25 -5.28 -17.55 2.80
C ALA A 25 -6.54 -17.20 2.04
N TRP A 26 -6.33 -16.59 0.89
CA TRP A 26 -7.36 -16.23 -0.07
C TRP A 26 -6.89 -16.65 -1.46
N LEU A 27 -7.73 -17.34 -2.22
CA LEU A 27 -7.54 -17.53 -3.64
C LEU A 27 -8.30 -16.42 -4.36
N LEU A 28 -7.55 -15.55 -5.04
CA LEU A 28 -8.08 -14.40 -5.75
C LEU A 28 -8.10 -14.68 -7.24
N THR A 29 -9.24 -14.43 -7.89
CA THR A 29 -9.40 -14.52 -9.34
C THR A 29 -9.50 -13.11 -9.92
N VAL A 30 -8.65 -12.78 -10.90
CA VAL A 30 -8.68 -11.49 -11.59
C VAL A 30 -9.99 -11.33 -12.35
N THR A 31 -10.68 -10.22 -12.15
CA THR A 31 -11.92 -9.89 -12.86
C THR A 31 -11.75 -8.72 -13.83
N ALA A 32 -10.89 -7.76 -13.48
CA ALA A 32 -10.61 -6.60 -14.33
C ALA A 32 -9.23 -6.02 -14.03
N LYS A 33 -8.66 -5.36 -15.03
CA LYS A 33 -7.44 -4.55 -14.94
C LYS A 33 -7.70 -3.19 -15.60
N GLU A 34 -7.37 -2.11 -14.89
CA GLU A 34 -7.68 -0.74 -15.28
C GLU A 34 -6.47 0.17 -15.03
N GLN A 35 -6.09 0.98 -16.03
CA GLN A 35 -5.06 2.01 -15.87
C GLN A 35 -5.67 3.20 -15.13
N ILE A 36 -5.15 3.53 -13.94
CA ILE A 36 -5.63 4.63 -13.09
C ILE A 36 -4.83 5.93 -13.34
N SER A 37 -3.53 5.79 -13.52
CA SER A 37 -2.62 6.88 -13.89
C SER A 37 -1.48 6.31 -14.75
N PRO A 38 -0.60 7.12 -15.35
CA PRO A 38 0.54 6.61 -16.09
C PRO A 38 1.37 5.57 -15.32
N ARG A 39 1.39 5.68 -13.97
CA ARG A 39 2.18 4.82 -13.09
C ARG A 39 1.37 3.94 -12.16
N MET A 40 0.05 3.84 -12.32
CA MET A 40 -0.79 3.05 -11.42
C MET A 40 -1.83 2.23 -12.17
N VAL A 41 -1.87 0.94 -11.87
CA VAL A 41 -2.85 -0.02 -12.39
C VAL A 41 -3.69 -0.58 -11.26
N ARG A 42 -5.00 -0.50 -11.38
CA ARG A 42 -5.95 -1.19 -10.48
C ARG A 42 -6.27 -2.56 -11.02
N VAL A 43 -6.14 -3.57 -10.17
CA VAL A 43 -6.63 -4.91 -10.45
C VAL A 43 -7.79 -5.21 -9.49
N LYS A 44 -8.89 -5.66 -10.05
CA LYS A 44 -10.06 -6.13 -9.30
C LYS A 44 -10.05 -7.66 -9.28
N PHE A 45 -10.34 -8.20 -8.12
CA PHE A 45 -10.34 -9.62 -7.86
C PHE A 45 -11.68 -10.05 -7.29
N SER A 46 -12.10 -11.29 -7.57
CA SER A 46 -13.15 -12.00 -6.86
C SER A 46 -12.55 -13.16 -6.06
N GLY A 47 -13.27 -13.62 -5.04
CA GLY A 47 -12.89 -14.79 -4.26
C GLY A 47 -14.07 -15.32 -3.46
N SER A 48 -14.25 -16.65 -3.42
CA SER A 48 -15.42 -17.29 -2.77
C SER A 48 -15.64 -16.87 -1.32
N ASP A 49 -14.53 -16.63 -0.60
CA ASP A 49 -14.52 -16.40 0.85
C ASP A 49 -14.25 -14.92 1.23
N LEU A 50 -14.20 -14.02 0.25
CA LEU A 50 -13.93 -12.60 0.51
C LEU A 50 -15.00 -11.91 1.36
N ASN A 51 -16.22 -12.44 1.44
CA ASN A 51 -17.23 -11.97 2.39
C ASN A 51 -16.81 -12.12 3.87
N GLU A 52 -15.80 -12.95 4.15
CA GLU A 52 -15.24 -13.15 5.50
C GLU A 52 -13.96 -12.33 5.74
N LEU A 53 -13.51 -11.54 4.75
CA LEU A 53 -12.35 -10.69 4.89
C LEU A 53 -12.66 -9.52 5.85
N ASN A 54 -12.13 -9.61 7.05
CA ASN A 54 -12.22 -8.53 8.03
C ASN A 54 -10.92 -7.72 8.01
N TRP A 55 -10.97 -6.49 7.51
CA TRP A 55 -9.82 -5.60 7.37
C TRP A 55 -10.10 -4.20 7.88
N ILE A 56 -9.04 -3.49 8.20
CA ILE A 56 -9.07 -2.06 8.55
C ILE A 56 -8.36 -1.30 7.43
N ARG A 57 -8.90 -0.17 7.01
CA ARG A 57 -8.33 0.67 5.95
C ARG A 57 -6.87 1.03 6.25
N GLY A 58 -5.99 0.77 5.28
CA GLY A 58 -4.54 0.84 5.41
C GLY A 58 -3.84 -0.51 5.53
N GLN A 59 -4.55 -1.58 5.88
CA GLN A 59 -3.97 -2.93 5.92
C GLN A 59 -3.68 -3.48 4.52
N ASP A 60 -2.74 -4.41 4.45
CA ASP A 60 -2.25 -5.07 3.24
C ASP A 60 -2.57 -6.57 3.18
N VAL A 61 -2.44 -7.13 2.00
CA VAL A 61 -2.29 -8.57 1.75
C VAL A 61 -0.92 -8.84 1.14
N VAL A 62 -0.41 -10.05 1.37
CA VAL A 62 0.78 -10.57 0.70
C VAL A 62 0.34 -11.37 -0.50
N LEU A 63 0.73 -10.98 -1.70
CA LEU A 63 0.53 -11.79 -2.91
C LEU A 63 1.77 -12.63 -3.21
N GLU A 64 1.59 -13.85 -3.69
CA GLU A 64 2.64 -14.68 -4.27
C GLU A 64 2.68 -14.50 -5.79
N LEU A 65 3.66 -13.76 -6.28
CA LEU A 65 3.81 -13.41 -7.69
C LEU A 65 4.87 -14.29 -8.35
N PRO A 66 4.61 -14.89 -9.53
CA PRO A 66 5.60 -15.66 -10.26
C PRO A 66 6.73 -14.75 -10.78
N ARG A 67 7.95 -15.27 -10.76
CA ARG A 67 9.13 -14.68 -11.41
C ARG A 67 9.43 -15.40 -12.72
N ALA A 68 10.22 -14.76 -13.56
CA ALA A 68 10.64 -15.34 -14.84
C ALA A 68 11.43 -16.66 -14.70
N ASP A 69 12.08 -16.89 -13.57
CA ASP A 69 12.81 -18.12 -13.25
C ASP A 69 11.92 -19.24 -12.66
N GLY A 70 10.59 -19.02 -12.61
CA GLY A 70 9.62 -19.95 -12.02
C GLY A 70 9.54 -19.92 -10.50
N SER A 71 10.37 -19.14 -9.81
CA SER A 71 10.26 -18.93 -8.37
C SER A 71 9.13 -17.98 -8.02
N LEU A 72 8.67 -17.99 -6.74
CA LEU A 72 7.64 -17.08 -6.26
C LEU A 72 8.26 -15.92 -5.49
N SER A 73 7.67 -14.74 -5.68
CA SER A 73 8.03 -13.52 -4.99
C SER A 73 6.87 -13.03 -4.14
N ARG A 74 7.06 -12.93 -2.84
CA ARG A 74 6.05 -12.39 -1.93
C ARG A 74 6.14 -10.88 -1.89
N ARG A 75 5.01 -10.22 -2.16
CA ARG A 75 4.91 -8.77 -2.18
C ARG A 75 3.68 -8.32 -1.41
N HIS A 76 3.85 -7.19 -0.72
CA HIS A 76 2.82 -6.55 0.08
C HIS A 76 2.09 -5.52 -0.76
N TYR A 77 0.76 -5.60 -0.77
CA TYR A 77 -0.09 -4.62 -1.44
C TYR A 77 -1.24 -4.22 -0.54
N THR A 78 -1.40 -2.93 -0.36
CA THR A 78 -2.51 -2.39 0.42
C THR A 78 -3.84 -2.75 -0.23
N ILE A 79 -4.79 -3.16 0.58
CA ILE A 79 -6.17 -3.34 0.13
C ILE A 79 -6.74 -1.96 -0.18
N ARG A 80 -7.02 -1.70 -1.47
CA ARG A 80 -7.56 -0.41 -1.92
C ARG A 80 -9.04 -0.29 -1.62
N ASN A 81 -9.78 -1.33 -1.89
CA ASN A 81 -11.22 -1.43 -1.60
C ASN A 81 -11.65 -2.88 -1.46
N HIS A 82 -12.73 -3.11 -0.73
CA HIS A 82 -13.32 -4.41 -0.52
C HIS A 82 -14.84 -4.28 -0.45
N ASP A 83 -15.53 -5.09 -1.22
CA ASP A 83 -16.98 -5.26 -1.22
C ASP A 83 -17.31 -6.70 -0.79
N PRO A 84 -17.73 -6.90 0.48
CA PRO A 84 -18.04 -8.24 0.98
C PRO A 84 -19.28 -8.86 0.35
N GLU A 85 -20.26 -8.05 -0.08
CA GLU A 85 -21.50 -8.56 -0.71
C GLU A 85 -21.20 -9.07 -2.12
N ALA A 86 -20.46 -8.30 -2.90
CA ALA A 86 -19.99 -8.70 -4.22
C ALA A 86 -18.82 -9.70 -4.18
N ARG A 87 -18.22 -9.94 -3.01
CA ARG A 87 -16.99 -10.76 -2.82
C ARG A 87 -15.86 -10.30 -3.71
N MET A 88 -15.65 -8.99 -3.72
CA MET A 88 -14.65 -8.30 -4.56
C MET A 88 -13.60 -7.61 -3.72
N LEU A 89 -12.37 -7.63 -4.22
CA LEU A 89 -11.23 -6.93 -3.66
C LEU A 89 -10.55 -6.11 -4.77
N ALA A 90 -10.11 -4.90 -4.48
CA ALA A 90 -9.29 -4.10 -5.39
C ALA A 90 -7.93 -3.81 -4.78
N ILE A 91 -6.90 -3.87 -5.61
CA ILE A 91 -5.52 -3.49 -5.28
C ILE A 91 -5.00 -2.57 -6.37
N ASP A 92 -4.39 -1.46 -5.97
CA ASP A 92 -3.68 -0.56 -6.87
C ASP A 92 -2.19 -0.87 -6.83
N PHE A 93 -1.62 -1.12 -8.01
CA PHE A 93 -0.22 -1.46 -8.19
C PHE A 93 0.52 -0.27 -8.79
N VAL A 94 1.56 0.19 -8.11
CA VAL A 94 2.43 1.23 -8.64
C VAL A 94 3.47 0.60 -9.57
N LEU A 95 3.55 1.12 -10.79
CA LEU A 95 4.51 0.70 -11.80
C LEU A 95 5.84 1.42 -11.55
N HIS A 96 6.77 0.74 -10.93
CA HIS A 96 8.16 1.18 -10.78
C HIS A 96 9.07 0.17 -11.48
N GLY A 97 9.85 0.59 -12.46
CA GLY A 97 10.56 -0.14 -13.50
C GLY A 97 11.29 -1.45 -13.19
N GLU A 98 11.54 -1.81 -11.92
CA GLU A 98 12.26 -3.04 -11.56
C GLU A 98 11.51 -3.83 -10.49
N GLY A 99 11.11 -5.06 -10.80
CA GLY A 99 10.47 -5.96 -9.83
C GLY A 99 9.59 -7.03 -10.49
N ALA A 100 9.16 -8.02 -9.69
CA ALA A 100 8.32 -9.13 -10.18
C ALA A 100 6.90 -8.69 -10.58
N SER A 101 6.42 -7.56 -10.07
CA SER A 101 5.04 -7.09 -10.32
C SER A 101 4.83 -6.52 -11.72
N GLY A 102 5.81 -5.83 -12.31
CA GLY A 102 5.70 -5.25 -13.65
C GLY A 102 5.40 -6.30 -14.72
N PRO A 103 6.29 -7.28 -14.97
CA PRO A 103 6.05 -8.34 -15.94
C PRO A 103 4.81 -9.18 -15.65
N TRP A 104 4.50 -9.42 -14.36
CA TRP A 104 3.28 -10.12 -13.97
C TRP A 104 2.02 -9.32 -14.36
N LEU A 105 1.97 -8.03 -14.06
CA LEU A 105 0.86 -7.16 -14.41
C LEU A 105 0.67 -7.04 -15.92
N GLU A 106 1.75 -7.04 -16.71
CA GLU A 106 1.68 -7.00 -18.16
C GLU A 106 0.97 -8.25 -18.72
N SER A 107 1.32 -9.42 -18.20
CA SER A 107 0.75 -10.70 -18.65
C SER A 107 -0.66 -11.00 -18.10
N LEU A 108 -1.07 -10.30 -17.02
CA LEU A 108 -2.28 -10.60 -16.26
C LEU A 108 -3.57 -10.42 -17.08
N GLN A 109 -4.42 -11.45 -17.07
CA GLN A 109 -5.69 -11.47 -17.77
C GLN A 109 -6.86 -11.79 -16.81
N PRO A 110 -8.10 -11.37 -17.12
CA PRO A 110 -9.28 -11.86 -16.41
C PRO A 110 -9.34 -13.39 -16.43
N GLY A 111 -9.60 -13.99 -15.26
CA GLY A 111 -9.59 -15.44 -15.03
C GLY A 111 -8.29 -15.97 -14.41
N ASP A 112 -7.20 -15.21 -14.46
CA ASP A 112 -5.97 -15.59 -13.77
C ASP A 112 -6.17 -15.63 -12.25
N MET A 113 -5.46 -16.53 -11.59
CA MET A 113 -5.56 -16.73 -10.15
C MET A 113 -4.24 -16.36 -9.45
N VAL A 114 -4.36 -15.80 -8.26
CA VAL A 114 -3.21 -15.48 -7.39
C VAL A 114 -3.55 -15.79 -5.95
N ASP A 115 -2.58 -16.39 -5.25
CA ASP A 115 -2.68 -16.61 -3.82
C ASP A 115 -2.34 -15.35 -3.03
N ALA A 116 -3.18 -15.08 -2.02
CA ALA A 116 -3.02 -13.97 -1.09
C ALA A 116 -3.07 -14.44 0.35
N ALA A 117 -2.38 -13.76 1.25
CA ALA A 117 -2.45 -13.98 2.69
C ALA A 117 -2.62 -12.66 3.45
N GLY A 118 -3.52 -12.64 4.41
CA GLY A 118 -3.81 -11.44 5.19
C GLY A 118 -5.25 -11.42 5.73
N PRO A 119 -5.78 -10.22 6.10
CA PRO A 119 -5.09 -8.94 6.10
C PRO A 119 -4.01 -8.82 7.17
N ARG A 120 -3.11 -7.85 7.01
CA ARG A 120 -2.02 -7.58 7.93
C ARG A 120 -1.62 -6.09 7.90
N GLY A 121 -0.55 -5.76 8.63
CA GLY A 121 -0.01 -4.41 8.72
C GLY A 121 -0.44 -3.71 10.00
N HIS A 122 0.40 -2.77 10.43
CA HIS A 122 0.18 -1.96 11.64
C HIS A 122 -0.15 -0.50 11.31
N THR A 123 0.01 -0.13 10.04
CA THR A 123 -0.29 1.20 9.52
C THR A 123 -1.71 1.20 8.96
N TYR A 124 -2.68 1.42 9.83
CA TYR A 124 -4.10 1.46 9.52
C TYR A 124 -4.80 2.61 10.23
N LEU A 125 -5.98 3.00 9.74
CA LEU A 125 -6.75 4.13 10.22
C LEU A 125 -7.07 4.00 11.72
N ARG A 126 -6.78 5.05 12.47
CA ARG A 126 -7.03 5.20 13.93
C ARG A 126 -7.95 6.39 14.19
N ASP A 127 -8.60 6.40 15.34
CA ASP A 127 -9.39 7.54 15.79
C ASP A 127 -8.50 8.72 16.20
N ALA A 128 -8.83 9.91 15.68
CA ALA A 128 -8.12 11.14 16.00
C ALA A 128 -8.98 12.38 15.69
N ASP A 129 -8.62 13.54 16.26
CA ASP A 129 -9.27 14.82 15.98
C ASP A 129 -8.87 15.38 14.61
N TRP A 130 -7.69 14.99 14.13
CA TRP A 130 -7.18 15.30 12.79
C TRP A 130 -6.16 14.25 12.35
N HIS A 131 -6.01 14.09 11.04
CA HIS A 131 -5.13 13.10 10.43
C HIS A 131 -4.09 13.77 9.52
N LEU A 132 -2.84 13.33 9.62
CA LEU A 132 -1.76 13.72 8.74
C LEU A 132 -1.26 12.49 7.98
N PHE A 133 -1.31 12.54 6.65
CA PHE A 133 -0.76 11.49 5.79
C PHE A 133 0.45 12.04 5.04
N CYS A 134 1.53 11.28 5.01
CA CYS A 134 2.74 11.69 4.32
C CYS A 134 3.41 10.50 3.65
N GLY A 135 3.66 10.61 2.35
CA GLY A 135 4.30 9.53 1.61
C GLY A 135 4.46 9.78 0.11
N ASP A 136 4.97 8.76 -0.57
CA ASP A 136 5.17 8.76 -2.01
C ASP A 136 4.08 7.93 -2.75
N GLU A 137 4.19 7.83 -4.07
CA GLU A 137 3.22 7.09 -4.88
C GLU A 137 3.03 5.63 -4.46
N THR A 138 4.04 5.00 -3.83
CA THR A 138 3.95 3.58 -3.43
C THR A 138 2.95 3.36 -2.30
N CYS A 139 2.69 4.39 -1.50
CA CYS A 139 1.73 4.34 -0.40
C CYS A 139 0.41 5.07 -0.70
N LEU A 140 0.30 5.74 -1.86
CA LEU A 140 -0.92 6.42 -2.27
C LEU A 140 -2.18 5.53 -2.19
N PRO A 141 -2.16 4.24 -2.62
CA PRO A 141 -3.32 3.37 -2.48
C PRO A 141 -3.82 3.22 -1.03
N GLY A 142 -2.88 3.10 -0.08
CA GLY A 142 -3.19 2.99 1.34
C GLY A 142 -3.68 4.30 1.95
N ILE A 143 -3.04 5.41 1.61
CA ILE A 143 -3.45 6.75 2.04
C ILE A 143 -4.86 7.06 1.51
N ALA A 144 -5.13 6.80 0.22
CA ALA A 144 -6.44 7.00 -0.36
C ALA A 144 -7.51 6.15 0.34
N ALA A 145 -7.23 4.86 0.57
CA ALA A 145 -8.15 3.98 1.29
C ALA A 145 -8.45 4.47 2.72
N MET A 146 -7.44 5.01 3.42
CA MET A 146 -7.64 5.56 4.78
C MET A 146 -8.46 6.86 4.75
N ILE A 147 -8.17 7.78 3.84
CA ILE A 147 -8.90 9.05 3.71
C ILE A 147 -10.37 8.79 3.34
N GLU A 148 -10.64 7.89 2.40
CA GLU A 148 -12.00 7.46 2.03
C GLU A 148 -12.76 6.73 3.15
N GLY A 149 -12.04 6.23 4.14
CA GLY A 149 -12.62 5.62 5.34
C GLY A 149 -12.91 6.60 6.47
N LEU A 150 -12.50 7.85 6.36
CA LEU A 150 -12.77 8.86 7.36
C LEU A 150 -14.26 9.25 7.35
N PRO A 151 -14.83 9.54 8.52
CA PRO A 151 -16.19 10.03 8.59
C PRO A 151 -16.29 11.41 7.92
N LYS A 152 -17.51 11.76 7.49
CA LYS A 152 -17.81 13.06 6.90
C LYS A 152 -17.39 14.20 7.82
N GLY A 153 -16.65 15.18 7.26
CA GLY A 153 -16.15 16.34 7.99
C GLY A 153 -14.95 16.07 8.89
N ALA A 154 -14.39 14.85 8.88
CA ALA A 154 -13.12 14.58 9.56
C ALA A 154 -11.97 15.36 8.90
N ARG A 155 -11.15 16.02 9.73
CA ARG A 155 -10.05 16.85 9.23
C ARG A 155 -8.86 15.97 8.83
N ALA A 156 -8.43 16.08 7.58
CA ALA A 156 -7.26 15.37 7.08
C ALA A 156 -6.39 16.29 6.22
N VAL A 157 -5.08 16.11 6.34
CA VAL A 157 -4.09 16.74 5.44
C VAL A 157 -3.17 15.65 4.93
N ALA A 158 -2.93 15.63 3.64
CA ALA A 158 -1.99 14.71 3.01
C ALA A 158 -0.92 15.48 2.24
N PHE A 159 0.33 15.03 2.33
CA PHE A 159 1.45 15.42 1.49
C PHE A 159 1.91 14.20 0.74
N ILE A 160 1.74 14.19 -0.58
CA ILE A 160 2.00 13.01 -1.40
C ILE A 160 2.95 13.38 -2.53
N GLU A 161 4.12 12.73 -2.53
CA GLU A 161 5.10 12.87 -3.60
C GLU A 161 4.76 11.92 -4.75
N VAL A 162 4.58 12.49 -5.95
CA VAL A 162 4.36 11.75 -7.19
C VAL A 162 5.26 12.31 -8.29
N ASP A 163 5.36 11.62 -9.42
CA ASP A 163 6.21 12.12 -10.51
C ASP A 163 5.69 13.40 -11.14
N SER A 164 4.41 13.41 -11.52
CA SER A 164 3.77 14.52 -12.24
C SER A 164 2.29 14.69 -11.84
N GLU A 165 1.67 15.73 -12.36
CA GLU A 165 0.23 15.99 -12.18
C GLU A 165 -0.64 14.84 -12.72
N ALA A 166 -0.18 14.16 -13.78
CA ALA A 166 -0.88 13.00 -14.35
C ALA A 166 -0.94 11.79 -13.40
N ASP A 167 -0.07 11.74 -12.39
CA ASP A 167 -0.03 10.69 -11.36
C ASP A 167 -0.78 11.09 -10.08
N ALA A 168 -1.30 12.31 -10.01
CA ALA A 168 -2.08 12.82 -8.89
C ALA A 168 -3.51 12.29 -8.94
N VAL A 169 -3.77 11.17 -8.29
CA VAL A 169 -5.09 10.51 -8.21
C VAL A 169 -5.72 10.81 -6.84
N PRO A 170 -6.64 11.79 -6.76
CA PRO A 170 -7.27 12.15 -5.50
C PRO A 170 -8.20 11.05 -4.99
N PRO A 171 -8.27 10.83 -3.66
CA PRO A 171 -9.29 9.97 -3.06
C PRO A 171 -10.69 10.59 -3.23
N ASP A 172 -11.70 9.75 -3.36
CA ASP A 172 -13.12 10.14 -3.34
C ASP A 172 -13.64 10.01 -1.91
N ALA A 173 -13.64 11.12 -1.16
CA ALA A 173 -13.92 11.11 0.26
C ALA A 173 -14.88 12.22 0.71
N ASP A 174 -15.76 11.90 1.67
CA ASP A 174 -16.63 12.85 2.35
C ASP A 174 -15.92 13.65 3.48
N ALA A 175 -14.67 13.33 3.76
CA ALA A 175 -13.85 14.02 4.75
C ALA A 175 -13.40 15.41 4.26
N ASP A 176 -13.16 16.33 5.21
CA ASP A 176 -12.50 17.61 4.94
C ASP A 176 -10.99 17.37 4.74
N ALA A 177 -10.63 16.79 3.59
CA ALA A 177 -9.28 16.40 3.26
C ALA A 177 -8.61 17.39 2.31
N VAL A 178 -7.46 17.93 2.71
CA VAL A 178 -6.59 18.76 1.87
C VAL A 178 -5.42 17.90 1.39
N ILE A 179 -5.32 17.69 0.08
CA ILE A 179 -4.25 16.91 -0.54
C ILE A 179 -3.24 17.86 -1.18
N ASN A 180 -2.00 17.83 -0.68
CA ASN A 180 -0.89 18.60 -1.23
C ASN A 180 -0.01 17.66 -2.07
N TRP A 181 -0.10 17.80 -3.38
CA TRP A 181 0.71 17.04 -4.32
C TRP A 181 2.09 17.68 -4.47
N LEU A 182 3.12 16.87 -4.37
CA LEU A 182 4.53 17.28 -4.49
C LEU A 182 5.13 16.58 -5.71
N PHE A 183 5.48 17.34 -6.74
CA PHE A 183 5.89 16.80 -8.02
C PHE A 183 7.40 16.69 -8.14
N ARG A 184 7.91 15.50 -8.47
CA ARG A 184 9.33 15.27 -8.78
C ARG A 184 9.72 15.79 -10.16
N ASN A 185 8.74 15.93 -11.07
CA ASN A 185 8.95 16.44 -12.44
C ASN A 185 10.06 15.67 -13.19
N GLY A 186 9.94 14.36 -13.25
CA GLY A 186 10.86 13.47 -13.95
C GLY A 186 12.15 13.11 -13.22
N LYS A 187 12.37 13.63 -12.00
CA LYS A 187 13.47 13.15 -11.17
C LYS A 187 13.19 11.73 -10.68
N ALA A 188 14.23 10.91 -10.60
CA ALA A 188 14.12 9.54 -10.12
C ALA A 188 13.52 9.51 -8.70
N PRO A 189 12.65 8.50 -8.38
CA PRO A 189 12.18 8.29 -7.02
C PRO A 189 13.38 7.92 -6.12
N GLY A 190 13.34 8.42 -4.87
CA GLY A 190 14.43 8.18 -3.91
C GLY A 190 14.31 9.10 -2.70
N PRO A 191 15.35 9.12 -1.86
CA PRO A 191 15.43 10.13 -0.81
C PRO A 191 15.31 11.53 -1.40
N SER A 192 14.30 12.28 -0.96
CA SER A 192 14.05 13.64 -1.42
C SER A 192 13.79 14.57 -0.25
N THR A 193 13.92 15.88 -0.48
CA THR A 193 13.58 16.89 0.52
C THR A 193 12.15 17.43 0.37
N LEU A 194 11.40 17.00 -0.66
CA LEU A 194 10.06 17.55 -0.95
C LEU A 194 9.10 17.34 0.22
N LEU A 195 8.94 16.08 0.65
CA LEU A 195 8.07 15.74 1.77
C LEU A 195 8.55 16.37 3.08
N PHE A 196 9.87 16.30 3.36
CA PHE A 196 10.42 16.88 4.58
C PHE A 196 10.17 18.39 4.66
N ASN A 197 10.45 19.13 3.58
CA ASN A 197 10.24 20.58 3.53
C ASN A 197 8.75 20.95 3.67
N ALA A 198 7.84 20.17 3.06
CA ALA A 198 6.41 20.39 3.21
C ALA A 198 5.94 20.20 4.66
N ILE A 199 6.45 19.17 5.35
CA ILE A 199 6.17 18.93 6.77
C ILE A 199 6.78 20.02 7.67
N GLU A 200 7.97 20.51 7.37
CA GLU A 200 8.57 21.65 8.10
C GLU A 200 7.67 22.89 8.08
N GLY A 201 7.09 23.20 6.93
CA GLY A 201 6.20 24.35 6.76
C GLY A 201 4.79 24.16 7.27
N PHE A 202 4.39 22.92 7.63
CA PHE A 202 3.04 22.60 8.04
C PHE A 202 2.84 22.86 9.54
N ALA A 203 1.88 23.72 9.90
CA ALA A 203 1.48 23.92 11.30
C ALA A 203 0.61 22.77 11.78
N LEU A 204 1.03 22.07 12.83
CA LEU A 204 0.22 20.99 13.43
C LEU A 204 -1.07 21.60 14.02
N PRO A 205 -2.26 21.05 13.67
CA PRO A 205 -3.51 21.54 14.23
C PRO A 205 -3.60 21.24 15.74
N GLU A 206 -4.47 21.99 16.42
CA GLU A 206 -4.83 21.67 17.81
C GLU A 206 -5.64 20.38 17.90
N GLY A 207 -5.54 19.69 19.05
CA GLY A 207 -6.22 18.44 19.34
C GLY A 207 -5.35 17.21 19.20
N ALA A 208 -5.94 16.05 19.45
CA ALA A 208 -5.25 14.77 19.43
C ALA A 208 -5.14 14.22 17.99
N GLY A 209 -4.10 14.65 17.26
CA GLY A 209 -3.84 14.19 15.90
C GLY A 209 -3.24 12.81 15.80
N PHE A 210 -3.30 12.22 14.59
CA PHE A 210 -2.58 11.00 14.25
C PHE A 210 -1.87 11.14 12.89
N ALA A 211 -0.60 10.76 12.83
CA ALA A 211 0.20 10.83 11.62
C ALA A 211 0.52 9.43 11.06
N TYR A 212 0.42 9.31 9.72
CA TYR A 212 0.77 8.12 8.95
C TYR A 212 1.90 8.50 7.98
N ILE A 213 3.11 8.01 8.26
CA ILE A 213 4.31 8.33 7.49
C ILE A 213 4.80 7.06 6.82
N ILE A 214 4.64 6.98 5.50
CA ILE A 214 4.84 5.75 4.74
C ILE A 214 5.60 6.07 3.45
N GLY A 215 6.43 5.14 2.96
CA GLY A 215 7.12 5.30 1.68
C GLY A 215 8.61 5.00 1.73
N GLU A 216 9.45 5.85 1.14
CA GLU A 216 10.90 5.66 1.14
C GLU A 216 11.45 5.73 2.58
N THR A 217 12.26 4.73 2.97
CA THR A 217 12.67 4.49 4.36
C THR A 217 13.39 5.67 5.02
N SER A 218 14.26 6.38 4.31
CA SER A 218 15.01 7.50 4.92
C SER A 218 14.14 8.74 5.09
N ASN A 219 13.25 9.02 4.16
CA ASN A 219 12.24 10.07 4.27
C ASN A 219 11.31 9.80 5.47
N VAL A 220 10.82 8.56 5.59
CA VAL A 220 9.95 8.16 6.72
C VAL A 220 10.65 8.40 8.06
N ARG A 221 11.92 7.99 8.20
CA ARG A 221 12.70 8.21 9.43
C ARG A 221 12.87 9.69 9.76
N ALA A 222 13.25 10.49 8.77
CA ALA A 222 13.49 11.93 8.96
C ALA A 222 12.20 12.65 9.38
N ILE A 223 11.09 12.40 8.68
CA ILE A 223 9.80 13.04 8.96
C ILE A 223 9.25 12.59 10.32
N ARG A 224 9.32 11.29 10.64
CA ARG A 224 8.90 10.78 11.95
C ARG A 224 9.68 11.44 13.09
N HIS A 225 11.00 11.53 12.97
CA HIS A 225 11.84 12.17 13.97
C HIS A 225 11.43 13.64 14.14
N ARG A 226 11.26 14.36 13.04
CA ARG A 226 10.86 15.76 13.06
C ARG A 226 9.49 16.02 13.69
N LEU A 227 8.51 15.17 13.43
CA LEU A 227 7.18 15.28 14.08
C LEU A 227 7.26 15.07 15.60
N ILE A 228 8.09 14.14 16.06
CA ILE A 228 8.33 13.90 17.49
C ILE A 228 9.00 15.14 18.13
N GLU A 229 10.02 15.72 17.50
CA GLU A 229 10.67 16.95 17.98
C GLU A 229 9.69 18.13 18.08
N ARG A 230 8.69 18.17 17.19
CA ARG A 230 7.62 19.18 17.19
C ARG A 230 6.48 18.88 18.17
N GLY A 231 6.62 17.84 18.98
CA GLY A 231 5.71 17.51 20.08
C GLY A 231 4.58 16.53 19.74
N LEU A 232 4.56 15.92 18.54
CA LEU A 232 3.60 14.84 18.26
C LEU A 232 4.04 13.57 19.01
N PRO A 233 3.19 12.99 19.89
CA PRO A 233 3.56 11.80 20.66
C PRO A 233 3.89 10.60 19.76
N ARG A 234 4.87 9.79 20.15
CA ARG A 234 5.31 8.63 19.35
C ARG A 234 4.18 7.63 19.07
N GLU A 235 3.30 7.42 20.01
CA GLU A 235 2.11 6.55 19.92
C GLU A 235 1.04 7.09 18.99
N ARG A 236 1.17 8.35 18.56
CA ARG A 236 0.32 9.02 17.57
C ARG A 236 0.95 9.06 16.18
N ILE A 237 1.98 8.26 15.95
CA ILE A 237 2.65 8.16 14.65
C ILE A 237 2.75 6.70 14.24
N ALA A 238 2.04 6.31 13.18
CA ALA A 238 2.29 5.08 12.45
C ALA A 238 3.31 5.37 11.34
N SER A 239 4.41 4.62 11.30
CA SER A 239 5.46 4.82 10.31
C SER A 239 5.96 3.49 9.76
N GLU A 240 6.11 3.40 8.43
CA GLU A 240 6.57 2.19 7.77
C GLU A 240 7.37 2.53 6.50
N GLY A 241 8.61 2.03 6.42
CA GLY A 241 9.43 2.12 5.22
C GLY A 241 9.06 1.02 4.24
N TYR A 242 8.39 1.37 3.14
CA TYR A 242 7.98 0.41 2.12
C TYR A 242 9.12 0.00 1.22
N TRP A 243 10.05 0.91 0.96
CA TRP A 243 11.15 0.69 0.05
C TRP A 243 12.36 1.57 0.35
N ARG A 244 13.49 1.24 -0.26
CA ARG A 244 14.70 2.07 -0.31
C ARG A 244 15.50 1.75 -1.57
N PRO A 245 16.27 2.69 -2.13
CA PRO A 245 17.12 2.44 -3.29
C PRO A 245 18.05 1.25 -3.06
N GLY A 246 18.21 0.40 -4.08
CA GLY A 246 19.12 -0.74 -4.06
C GLY A 246 18.63 -1.97 -3.28
N ARG A 247 17.41 -1.94 -2.71
CA ARG A 247 16.81 -3.11 -2.05
C ARG A 247 15.53 -3.55 -2.76
N ILE A 248 15.48 -4.82 -3.12
CA ILE A 248 14.30 -5.43 -3.73
C ILE A 248 13.51 -6.18 -2.64
N GLY A 249 12.31 -5.66 -2.32
CA GLY A 249 11.36 -6.25 -1.37
C GLY A 249 11.71 -6.08 0.11
N GLY A 250 10.70 -6.31 0.95
CA GLY A 250 10.75 -6.16 2.40
C GLY A 250 10.39 -4.74 2.85
N HIS A 251 9.71 -4.66 4.01
CA HIS A 251 9.38 -3.40 4.68
C HIS A 251 10.37 -3.18 5.83
N ASP A 252 10.69 -1.92 6.09
CA ASP A 252 11.47 -1.53 7.27
C ASP A 252 10.49 -1.02 8.35
N HIS A 253 10.39 -1.75 9.46
CA HIS A 253 9.67 -1.27 10.64
C HIS A 253 10.50 -0.18 11.32
N ILE A 254 9.95 1.02 11.47
CA ILE A 254 10.64 2.24 11.92
C ILE A 254 10.04 2.75 13.24
#